data_7baa7c70457dfed641a6eba898186131
#
_entry.id   7baa7c70457dfed641a6eba898186131
#
_cell.length_a   1.000
_cell.length_b   1.000
_cell.length_c   1.000
_cell.angle_alpha   90.00
_cell.angle_beta   90.00
_cell.angle_gamma   90.00
#
_symmetry.space_group_name_H-M   'P 1'
#
loop_
_entity.id
_entity.type
_entity.pdbx_description
1 polymer ?
#
loop_
_entity_poly.entity_id
_entity_poly.type
_entity_poly.pdbx_seq_one_letter_code
_entity_poly.pdbx_strand_id
1 'polypeptide(L)'
;KASLADKLKRYEGRQYVSLGRHLLPSQVAKVKALKLKGVYQEREYQRFYPAGEVVAQLLGLTRRKDDKGQSGLEMAYDHWLAAANGRKRVLQDLHGKRVRELGEGDPAKAGKDLFLSVDLRLQTKVYQILSQALEANKAKAGSITILDVATGEVLAMVNLPAVNPNNRRSLDISAMRNRAVTDMFEP
;
A
#
# COMPACT_ATOMS: atom_id res chain seq x y z
N LYS A 1 12.81 -5.89 19.61
CA LYS A 1 12.86 -6.52 18.26
C LYS A 1 13.45 -7.91 18.45
N ALA A 2 12.69 -8.98 18.09
CA ALA A 2 13.24 -10.32 18.09
C ALA A 2 14.46 -10.36 17.17
N SER A 3 15.56 -10.97 17.63
CA SER A 3 16.78 -11.14 16.88
C SER A 3 16.49 -12.02 15.66
N LEU A 4 17.29 -11.91 14.59
CA LEU A 4 17.22 -12.80 13.44
C LEU A 4 17.38 -14.27 13.88
N ALA A 5 18.24 -14.51 14.85
CA ALA A 5 18.46 -15.83 15.45
C ALA A 5 17.18 -16.39 16.10
N ASP A 6 16.45 -15.55 16.87
CA ASP A 6 15.18 -15.98 17.50
C ASP A 6 14.12 -16.31 16.46
N LYS A 7 14.11 -15.54 15.34
CA LYS A 7 13.20 -15.81 14.23
C LYS A 7 13.53 -17.16 13.56
N LEU A 8 14.80 -17.44 13.29
CA LEU A 8 15.22 -18.72 12.70
C LEU A 8 14.91 -19.90 13.60
N LYS A 9 15.19 -19.79 14.93
CA LYS A 9 14.84 -20.82 15.92
C LYS A 9 13.32 -21.09 15.95
N ARG A 10 12.49 -20.05 15.89
CA ARG A 10 11.01 -20.20 15.91
C ARG A 10 10.48 -20.98 14.69
N TYR A 11 11.18 -20.91 13.57
CA TYR A 11 10.78 -21.55 12.33
C TYR A 11 11.68 -22.73 11.94
N GLU A 12 12.39 -23.28 12.92
CA GLU A 12 13.22 -24.50 12.74
C GLU A 12 12.36 -25.65 12.15
N GLY A 13 12.93 -26.36 11.20
CA GLY A 13 12.21 -27.41 10.44
C GLY A 13 11.36 -26.94 9.25
N ARG A 14 11.22 -25.63 9.01
CA ARG A 14 10.57 -25.13 7.80
C ARG A 14 11.56 -24.99 6.64
N GLN A 15 11.12 -25.42 5.46
CA GLN A 15 11.94 -25.30 4.24
C GLN A 15 12.15 -23.86 3.78
N TYR A 16 11.27 -22.93 4.18
CA TYR A 16 11.31 -21.53 3.79
C TYR A 16 10.93 -20.61 4.96
N VAL A 17 11.78 -19.60 5.17
CA VAL A 17 11.54 -18.53 6.16
C VAL A 17 11.84 -17.18 5.54
N SER A 18 10.82 -16.31 5.45
CA SER A 18 11.03 -14.93 5.00
C SER A 18 11.83 -14.14 6.03
N LEU A 19 13.05 -13.75 5.73
CA LEU A 19 13.92 -12.97 6.63
C LEU A 19 13.53 -11.50 6.71
N GLY A 20 13.17 -10.92 5.58
CA GLY A 20 12.72 -9.53 5.47
C GLY A 20 11.85 -9.35 4.24
N ARG A 21 10.95 -8.37 4.28
CA ARG A 21 10.08 -7.99 3.16
C ARG A 21 10.21 -6.49 2.90
N HIS A 22 9.93 -6.09 1.67
CA HIS A 22 9.95 -4.68 1.23
C HIS A 22 11.28 -3.98 1.51
N LEU A 23 12.40 -4.68 1.22
CA LEU A 23 13.74 -4.15 1.38
C LEU A 23 14.05 -3.16 0.25
N LEU A 24 14.73 -2.08 0.59
CA LEU A 24 15.24 -1.13 -0.40
C LEU A 24 16.35 -1.78 -1.25
N PRO A 25 16.52 -1.38 -2.53
CA PRO A 25 17.56 -1.91 -3.40
C PRO A 25 18.96 -1.85 -2.78
N SER A 26 19.29 -0.79 -2.05
CA SER A 26 20.55 -0.63 -1.33
C SER A 26 20.74 -1.66 -0.21
N GLN A 27 19.68 -2.04 0.48
CA GLN A 27 19.72 -3.08 1.52
C GLN A 27 19.87 -4.46 0.90
N VAL A 28 19.17 -4.71 -0.21
CA VAL A 28 19.30 -5.95 -0.97
C VAL A 28 20.72 -6.13 -1.48
N ALA A 29 21.35 -5.08 -2.02
CA ALA A 29 22.73 -5.12 -2.49
C ALA A 29 23.71 -5.50 -1.36
N LYS A 30 23.52 -4.95 -0.15
CA LYS A 30 24.34 -5.30 1.03
C LYS A 30 24.19 -6.77 1.41
N VAL A 31 22.96 -7.31 1.43
CA VAL A 31 22.72 -8.72 1.75
C VAL A 31 23.32 -9.63 0.67
N LYS A 32 23.18 -9.27 -0.62
CA LYS A 32 23.76 -10.01 -1.73
C LYS A 32 25.29 -10.07 -1.68
N ALA A 33 25.93 -8.98 -1.25
CA ALA A 33 27.39 -8.92 -1.11
C ALA A 33 27.93 -9.92 -0.08
N LEU A 34 27.12 -10.34 0.91
CA LEU A 34 27.51 -11.33 1.92
C LEU A 34 27.59 -12.77 1.36
N LYS A 35 27.08 -13.02 0.16
CA LYS A 35 27.12 -14.34 -0.54
C LYS A 35 26.71 -15.53 0.35
N LEU A 36 25.71 -15.34 1.22
CA LEU A 36 25.25 -16.35 2.17
C LEU A 36 24.56 -17.50 1.43
N LYS A 37 25.00 -18.73 1.68
CA LYS A 37 24.33 -19.93 1.17
C LYS A 37 22.93 -20.07 1.80
N GLY A 38 21.92 -20.45 0.99
CA GLY A 38 20.54 -20.61 1.46
C GLY A 38 19.74 -19.31 1.59
N VAL A 39 20.35 -18.14 1.30
CA VAL A 39 19.63 -16.87 1.26
C VAL A 39 19.34 -16.48 -0.19
N TYR A 40 18.05 -16.38 -0.50
CA TYR A 40 17.56 -16.04 -1.84
C TYR A 40 16.81 -14.73 -1.82
N GLN A 41 16.76 -14.07 -2.97
CA GLN A 41 16.00 -12.84 -3.18
C GLN A 41 14.79 -13.17 -4.05
N GLU A 42 13.66 -12.63 -3.67
CA GLU A 42 12.44 -12.65 -4.46
C GLU A 42 12.01 -11.23 -4.77
N ARG A 43 11.53 -10.98 -5.99
CA ARG A 43 11.02 -9.66 -6.37
C ARG A 43 9.65 -9.50 -5.75
N GLU A 44 9.50 -8.47 -4.92
CA GLU A 44 8.22 -8.05 -4.38
C GLU A 44 7.85 -6.67 -4.94
N TYR A 45 6.57 -6.44 -5.13
CA TYR A 45 6.01 -5.12 -5.44
C TYR A 45 5.40 -4.54 -4.18
N GLN A 46 5.42 -3.23 -4.08
CA GLN A 46 4.82 -2.51 -2.96
C GLN A 46 4.07 -1.30 -3.50
N ARG A 47 2.87 -1.09 -2.99
CA ARG A 47 2.13 0.13 -3.27
C ARG A 47 2.86 1.32 -2.65
N PHE A 48 3.11 2.34 -3.45
CA PHE A 48 3.71 3.60 -3.03
C PHE A 48 2.73 4.73 -3.30
N TYR A 49 2.60 5.65 -2.36
CA TYR A 49 1.67 6.78 -2.40
C TYR A 49 2.45 8.08 -2.50
N PRO A 50 2.70 8.63 -3.71
CA PRO A 50 3.56 9.80 -3.90
C PRO A 50 3.09 11.04 -3.15
N ALA A 51 1.76 11.25 -3.08
CA ALA A 51 1.16 12.39 -2.40
C ALA A 51 1.06 12.21 -0.86
N GLY A 52 1.55 11.08 -0.32
CA GLY A 52 1.63 10.86 1.13
C GLY A 52 0.29 11.03 1.85
N GLU A 53 0.32 11.79 2.94
CA GLU A 53 -0.84 12.04 3.81
C GLU A 53 -1.95 12.87 3.18
N VAL A 54 -1.63 13.66 2.15
CA VAL A 54 -2.59 14.59 1.52
C VAL A 54 -3.81 13.88 0.92
N VAL A 55 -3.63 12.63 0.48
CA VAL A 55 -4.68 11.80 -0.15
C VAL A 55 -4.95 10.50 0.60
N ALA A 56 -4.36 10.32 1.76
CA ALA A 56 -4.32 9.03 2.45
C ALA A 56 -5.70 8.44 2.74
N GLN A 57 -6.63 9.23 3.28
CA GLN A 57 -7.97 8.77 3.62
C GLN A 57 -8.84 8.50 2.39
N LEU A 58 -8.62 9.25 1.30
CA LEU A 58 -9.34 9.06 0.04
C LEU A 58 -8.86 7.79 -0.66
N LEU A 59 -7.56 7.68 -0.90
CA LEU A 59 -6.99 6.51 -1.56
C LEU A 59 -7.08 5.26 -0.68
N GLY A 60 -6.86 5.41 0.62
CA GLY A 60 -6.81 4.29 1.54
C GLY A 60 -5.49 3.53 1.50
N LEU A 61 -5.55 2.26 1.85
CA LEU A 61 -4.39 1.38 2.00
C LEU A 61 -4.63 0.02 1.39
N THR A 62 -3.55 -0.62 0.96
CA THR A 62 -3.50 -2.06 0.68
C THR A 62 -2.93 -2.82 1.88
N ARG A 63 -3.27 -4.09 2.03
CA ARG A 63 -2.70 -4.99 3.04
C ARG A 63 -1.25 -5.35 2.69
N ARG A 64 -0.36 -5.34 3.69
CA ARG A 64 1.07 -5.68 3.47
C ARG A 64 1.32 -7.14 3.10
N LYS A 65 0.38 -8.02 3.35
CA LYS A 65 0.55 -9.46 3.16
C LYS A 65 0.32 -9.88 1.71
N ASP A 66 -0.70 -9.32 1.09
CA ASP A 66 -1.25 -9.77 -0.20
C ASP A 66 -1.62 -8.63 -1.14
N ASP A 67 -1.28 -7.40 -0.77
CA ASP A 67 -1.53 -6.14 -1.50
C ASP A 67 -3.01 -5.88 -1.88
N LYS A 68 -3.95 -6.60 -1.27
CA LYS A 68 -5.39 -6.35 -1.45
C LYS A 68 -5.81 -5.05 -0.77
N GLY A 69 -6.76 -4.37 -1.36
CA GLY A 69 -7.34 -3.16 -0.80
C GLY A 69 -7.89 -3.38 0.61
N GLN A 70 -7.55 -2.48 1.54
CA GLN A 70 -7.96 -2.54 2.95
C GLN A 70 -8.92 -1.41 3.32
N SER A 71 -8.79 -0.27 2.70
CA SER A 71 -9.62 0.92 2.95
C SER A 71 -9.66 1.83 1.73
N GLY A 72 -10.57 2.82 1.73
CA GLY A 72 -10.69 3.84 0.69
C GLY A 72 -10.91 3.28 -0.71
N LEU A 73 -10.43 4.01 -1.70
CA LEU A 73 -10.54 3.61 -3.11
C LEU A 73 -9.76 2.33 -3.43
N GLU A 74 -8.64 2.06 -2.75
CA GLU A 74 -7.91 0.80 -2.88
C GLU A 74 -8.80 -0.41 -2.55
N MET A 75 -9.67 -0.30 -1.54
CA MET A 75 -10.60 -1.36 -1.18
C MET A 75 -11.82 -1.40 -2.14
N ALA A 76 -12.40 -0.24 -2.44
CA ALA A 76 -13.59 -0.15 -3.27
C ALA A 76 -13.33 -0.67 -4.70
N TYR A 77 -12.15 -0.41 -5.23
CA TYR A 77 -11.74 -0.78 -6.59
C TYR A 77 -10.69 -1.90 -6.62
N ASP A 78 -10.56 -2.70 -5.55
CA ASP A 78 -9.57 -3.79 -5.48
C ASP A 78 -9.65 -4.74 -6.68
N HIS A 79 -10.89 -5.12 -7.08
CA HIS A 79 -11.11 -5.99 -8.24
C HIS A 79 -10.64 -5.39 -9.58
N TRP A 80 -10.57 -4.06 -9.69
CA TRP A 80 -10.11 -3.33 -10.88
C TRP A 80 -8.60 -3.11 -10.86
N LEU A 81 -8.07 -2.77 -9.69
CA LEU A 81 -6.67 -2.43 -9.48
C LEU A 81 -5.78 -3.66 -9.31
N ALA A 82 -6.35 -4.81 -8.89
CA ALA A 82 -5.59 -6.02 -8.64
C ALA A 82 -5.10 -6.65 -9.94
N ALA A 83 -3.83 -7.04 -9.94
CA ALA A 83 -3.27 -7.87 -11.01
C ALA A 83 -3.73 -9.32 -10.86
N ALA A 84 -3.95 -10.01 -11.97
CA ALA A 84 -4.20 -11.44 -12.00
C ALA A 84 -2.89 -12.21 -12.21
N ASN A 85 -2.56 -13.10 -11.28
CA ASN A 85 -1.36 -13.92 -11.39
C ASN A 85 -1.46 -14.89 -12.56
N GLY A 86 -0.41 -14.96 -13.35
CA GLY A 86 -0.25 -15.98 -14.37
C GLY A 86 0.04 -17.35 -13.75
N ARG A 87 -0.20 -18.40 -14.52
CA ARG A 87 0.12 -19.78 -14.17
C ARG A 87 0.99 -20.41 -15.23
N LYS A 88 2.06 -21.07 -14.83
CA LYS A 88 2.93 -21.84 -15.72
C LYS A 88 3.09 -23.27 -15.18
N ARG A 89 3.00 -24.23 -16.09
CA ARG A 89 3.39 -25.60 -15.78
C ARG A 89 4.89 -25.74 -15.97
N VAL A 90 5.58 -26.22 -14.95
CA VAL A 90 7.04 -26.39 -15.00
C VAL A 90 7.38 -27.81 -14.56
N LEU A 91 8.35 -28.42 -15.24
CA LEU A 91 8.99 -29.64 -14.78
C LEU A 91 10.08 -29.24 -13.79
N GLN A 92 10.08 -29.85 -12.61
CA GLN A 92 11.11 -29.64 -11.58
C GLN A 92 11.85 -30.96 -11.34
N ASP A 93 13.13 -30.87 -11.03
CA ASP A 93 13.90 -32.00 -10.56
C ASP A 93 13.55 -32.34 -9.09
N LEU A 94 14.13 -33.40 -8.56
CA LEU A 94 13.94 -33.84 -7.17
C LEU A 94 14.40 -32.79 -6.13
N HIS A 95 15.17 -31.79 -6.54
CA HIS A 95 15.65 -30.71 -5.70
C HIS A 95 14.84 -29.41 -5.85
N GLY A 96 13.72 -29.46 -6.61
CA GLY A 96 12.85 -28.31 -6.85
C GLY A 96 13.39 -27.32 -7.89
N LYS A 97 14.49 -27.65 -8.60
CA LYS A 97 15.05 -26.82 -9.65
C LYS A 97 14.21 -26.96 -10.92
N ARG A 98 13.80 -25.83 -11.50
CA ARG A 98 13.07 -25.78 -12.77
C ARG A 98 13.96 -26.32 -13.91
N VAL A 99 13.52 -27.40 -14.54
CA VAL A 99 14.22 -28.04 -15.64
C VAL A 99 13.67 -27.56 -16.98
N ARG A 100 12.34 -27.48 -17.12
CA ARG A 100 11.68 -27.12 -18.37
C ARG A 100 10.30 -26.51 -18.09
N GLU A 101 9.88 -25.57 -18.93
CA GLU A 101 8.49 -25.10 -18.99
C GLU A 101 7.69 -26.03 -19.92
N LEU A 102 6.52 -26.48 -19.44
CA LEU A 102 5.64 -27.40 -20.18
C LEU A 102 4.44 -26.61 -20.72
N GLY A 103 4.46 -26.35 -22.03
CA GLY A 103 3.36 -25.70 -22.72
C GLY A 103 3.22 -24.20 -22.45
N GLU A 104 2.20 -23.60 -23.06
CA GLU A 104 1.80 -22.22 -22.83
C GLU A 104 1.06 -22.14 -21.49
N GLY A 105 1.54 -21.29 -20.61
CA GLY A 105 0.85 -20.96 -19.36
C GLY A 105 -0.06 -19.74 -19.54
N ASP A 106 -0.95 -19.52 -18.58
CA ASP A 106 -1.74 -18.29 -18.54
C ASP A 106 -0.81 -17.12 -18.22
N PRO A 107 -0.73 -16.06 -19.05
CA PRO A 107 0.10 -14.90 -18.76
C PRO A 107 -0.48 -14.13 -17.55
N ALA A 108 0.40 -13.52 -16.76
CA ALA A 108 -0.03 -12.58 -15.74
C ALA A 108 -0.67 -11.36 -16.40
N LYS A 109 -1.79 -10.88 -15.86
CA LYS A 109 -2.48 -9.67 -16.31
C LYS A 109 -2.24 -8.57 -15.28
N ALA A 110 -1.72 -7.42 -15.73
CA ALA A 110 -1.58 -6.24 -14.87
C ALA A 110 -2.96 -5.74 -14.42
N GLY A 111 -3.01 -5.13 -13.24
CA GLY A 111 -4.18 -4.36 -12.82
C GLY A 111 -4.40 -3.16 -13.74
N LYS A 112 -5.58 -2.58 -13.67
CA LYS A 112 -5.96 -1.42 -14.49
C LYS A 112 -5.71 -0.13 -13.72
N ASP A 113 -5.58 0.97 -14.46
CA ASP A 113 -5.47 2.31 -13.88
C ASP A 113 -6.86 2.85 -13.49
N LEU A 114 -6.89 3.65 -12.44
CA LEU A 114 -8.07 4.37 -11.98
C LEU A 114 -7.79 5.88 -12.07
N PHE A 115 -8.55 6.57 -12.92
CA PHE A 115 -8.50 8.01 -13.06
C PHE A 115 -9.56 8.64 -12.15
N LEU A 116 -9.16 9.68 -11.44
CA LEU A 116 -10.02 10.40 -10.49
C LEU A 116 -10.20 11.85 -10.94
N SER A 117 -11.33 12.44 -10.57
CA SER A 117 -11.62 13.87 -10.77
C SER A 117 -10.84 14.78 -9.82
N VAL A 118 -10.17 14.21 -8.82
CA VAL A 118 -9.44 14.96 -7.79
C VAL A 118 -8.23 15.69 -8.38
N ASP A 119 -8.20 17.01 -8.24
CA ASP A 119 -7.04 17.82 -8.57
C ASP A 119 -6.05 17.81 -7.39
N LEU A 120 -4.86 17.23 -7.62
CA LEU A 120 -3.85 17.09 -6.56
C LEU A 120 -3.31 18.43 -6.06
N ARG A 121 -3.28 19.47 -6.91
CA ARG A 121 -2.83 20.81 -6.50
C ARG A 121 -3.85 21.44 -5.57
N LEU A 122 -5.13 21.36 -5.93
CA LEU A 122 -6.24 21.82 -5.10
C LEU A 122 -6.28 21.04 -3.78
N GLN A 123 -6.20 19.73 -3.84
CA GLN A 123 -6.14 18.83 -2.68
C GLN A 123 -5.02 19.23 -1.71
N THR A 124 -3.82 19.49 -2.23
CA THR A 124 -2.66 19.89 -1.42
C THR A 124 -2.88 21.25 -0.78
N LYS A 125 -3.44 22.21 -1.53
CA LYS A 125 -3.71 23.57 -1.00
C LYS A 125 -4.77 23.52 0.10
N VAL A 126 -5.84 22.75 -0.12
CA VAL A 126 -6.93 22.57 0.87
C VAL A 126 -6.40 21.88 2.12
N TYR A 127 -5.52 20.87 1.97
CA TYR A 127 -4.85 20.22 3.09
C TYR A 127 -4.07 21.21 3.97
N GLN A 128 -3.29 22.09 3.34
CA GLN A 128 -2.53 23.14 4.07
C GLN A 128 -3.46 24.10 4.81
N ILE A 129 -4.52 24.57 4.15
CA ILE A 129 -5.49 25.49 4.74
C ILE A 129 -6.20 24.85 5.93
N LEU A 130 -6.67 23.59 5.79
CA LEU A 130 -7.32 22.88 6.85
C LEU A 130 -6.38 22.65 8.04
N SER A 131 -5.11 22.31 7.78
CA SER A 131 -4.11 22.12 8.81
C SER A 131 -3.90 23.39 9.64
N GLN A 132 -3.75 24.53 8.97
CA GLN A 132 -3.61 25.84 9.63
C GLN A 132 -4.87 26.21 10.43
N ALA A 133 -6.06 25.95 9.87
CA ALA A 133 -7.32 26.23 10.55
C ALA A 133 -7.50 25.39 11.83
N LEU A 134 -7.15 24.10 11.79
CA LEU A 134 -7.22 23.24 12.96
C LEU A 134 -6.26 23.71 14.06
N GLU A 135 -5.04 24.08 13.69
CA GLU A 135 -4.03 24.57 14.62
C GLU A 135 -4.49 25.89 15.27
N ALA A 136 -4.94 26.86 14.47
CA ALA A 136 -5.38 28.17 14.95
C ALA A 136 -6.58 28.07 15.91
N ASN A 137 -7.50 27.13 15.65
CA ASN A 137 -8.71 26.93 16.46
C ASN A 137 -8.57 25.81 17.50
N LYS A 138 -7.40 25.18 17.61
CA LYS A 138 -7.16 24.04 18.51
C LYS A 138 -8.18 22.92 18.31
N ALA A 139 -8.65 22.74 17.09
CA ALA A 139 -9.64 21.73 16.74
C ALA A 139 -9.01 20.35 16.63
N LYS A 140 -9.76 19.31 17.06
CA LYS A 140 -9.25 17.93 17.10
C LYS A 140 -9.26 17.25 15.73
N ALA A 141 -10.21 17.63 14.89
CA ALA A 141 -10.39 17.06 13.55
C ALA A 141 -11.17 18.02 12.67
N GLY A 142 -11.08 17.82 11.37
CA GLY A 142 -11.86 18.58 10.38
C GLY A 142 -11.81 17.90 9.03
N SER A 143 -12.75 18.27 8.16
CA SER A 143 -12.78 17.84 6.77
C SER A 143 -13.24 18.98 5.86
N ILE A 144 -12.74 18.95 4.63
CA ILE A 144 -13.18 19.86 3.56
C ILE A 144 -13.40 19.01 2.32
N THR A 145 -14.57 19.16 1.70
CA THR A 145 -14.91 18.57 0.41
C THR A 145 -15.24 19.68 -0.58
N ILE A 146 -14.66 19.65 -1.75
CA ILE A 146 -14.91 20.59 -2.84
C ILE A 146 -15.49 19.80 -4.01
N LEU A 147 -16.65 20.23 -4.48
CA LEU A 147 -17.37 19.64 -5.60
C LEU A 147 -17.48 20.63 -6.75
N ASP A 148 -17.42 20.13 -7.95
CA ASP A 148 -17.90 20.88 -9.13
C ASP A 148 -19.43 20.87 -9.10
N VAL A 149 -20.04 22.03 -9.10
CA VAL A 149 -21.50 22.21 -8.99
C VAL A 149 -22.25 21.72 -10.25
N ALA A 150 -21.60 21.82 -11.40
CA ALA A 150 -22.20 21.47 -12.68
C ALA A 150 -22.19 19.94 -12.91
N THR A 151 -21.10 19.27 -12.51
CA THR A 151 -20.88 17.85 -12.79
C THR A 151 -21.10 16.94 -11.58
N GLY A 152 -21.02 17.51 -10.37
CA GLY A 152 -21.00 16.75 -9.11
C GLY A 152 -19.67 16.05 -8.82
N GLU A 153 -18.64 16.29 -9.62
CA GLU A 153 -17.32 15.68 -9.42
C GLU A 153 -16.63 16.18 -8.17
N VAL A 154 -15.96 15.26 -7.45
CA VAL A 154 -15.16 15.61 -6.27
C VAL A 154 -13.80 16.11 -6.74
N LEU A 155 -13.55 17.41 -6.60
CA LEU A 155 -12.28 18.04 -6.97
C LEU A 155 -11.24 17.97 -5.83
N ALA A 156 -11.70 17.99 -4.58
CA ALA A 156 -10.86 17.76 -3.41
C ALA A 156 -11.67 17.17 -2.25
N MET A 157 -11.06 16.28 -1.49
CA MET A 157 -11.62 15.70 -0.26
C MET A 157 -10.51 15.47 0.75
N VAL A 158 -10.41 16.36 1.72
CA VAL A 158 -9.35 16.37 2.73
C VAL A 158 -9.93 16.09 4.10
N ASN A 159 -9.25 15.28 4.86
CA ASN A 159 -9.58 14.98 6.25
C ASN A 159 -8.32 15.11 7.12
N LEU A 160 -8.48 15.64 8.32
CA LEU A 160 -7.44 15.70 9.34
C LEU A 160 -7.99 15.18 10.69
N PRO A 161 -7.14 14.55 11.52
CA PRO A 161 -5.72 14.25 11.32
C PRO A 161 -5.49 13.22 10.23
N ALA A 162 -4.34 13.32 9.56
CA ALA A 162 -3.92 12.42 8.51
C ALA A 162 -2.62 11.70 8.88
N VAL A 163 -2.32 10.59 8.23
CA VAL A 163 -1.08 9.84 8.41
C VAL A 163 -0.46 9.49 7.06
N ASN A 164 0.86 9.41 7.02
CA ASN A 164 1.55 9.02 5.81
C ASN A 164 1.40 7.50 5.56
N PRO A 165 0.70 7.08 4.49
CA PRO A 165 0.45 5.66 4.20
C PRO A 165 1.72 4.88 3.85
N ASN A 166 2.81 5.57 3.50
CA ASN A 166 4.10 4.94 3.25
C ASN A 166 4.84 4.59 4.56
N ASN A 167 4.55 5.29 5.67
CA ASN A 167 5.13 5.00 6.98
C ASN A 167 4.20 4.16 7.85
N ARG A 168 4.19 2.85 7.60
CA ARG A 168 3.28 1.90 8.27
C ARG A 168 3.76 1.37 9.62
N ARG A 169 4.86 1.90 10.17
CA ARG A 169 5.36 1.45 11.48
C ARG A 169 4.60 2.06 12.64
N SER A 170 4.11 3.27 12.45
CA SER A 170 3.37 4.07 13.44
C SER A 170 2.01 4.52 12.87
N LEU A 171 1.34 3.64 12.11
CA LEU A 171 0.06 3.98 11.48
C LEU A 171 -1.02 4.04 12.56
N ASP A 172 -1.59 5.22 12.76
CA ASP A 172 -2.83 5.37 13.52
C ASP A 172 -4.02 5.07 12.60
N ILE A 173 -4.71 3.97 12.88
CA ILE A 173 -5.87 3.53 12.11
C ILE A 173 -7.01 4.53 12.19
N SER A 174 -7.17 5.23 13.34
CA SER A 174 -8.21 6.23 13.53
C SER A 174 -8.03 7.44 12.61
N ALA A 175 -6.78 7.80 12.30
CA ALA A 175 -6.43 8.88 11.39
C ALA A 175 -6.56 8.50 9.90
N MET A 176 -6.78 7.21 9.59
CA MET A 176 -7.10 6.74 8.23
C MET A 176 -8.60 6.83 7.91
N ARG A 177 -9.42 7.19 8.88
CA ARG A 177 -10.87 7.32 8.70
C ARG A 177 -11.19 8.50 7.81
N ASN A 178 -11.97 8.28 6.76
CA ASN A 178 -12.48 9.35 5.91
C ASN A 178 -13.73 9.97 6.57
N ARG A 179 -13.50 10.96 7.41
CA ARG A 179 -14.53 11.61 8.23
C ARG A 179 -15.61 12.27 7.39
N ALA A 180 -15.26 12.79 6.21
CA ALA A 180 -16.20 13.44 5.31
C ALA A 180 -17.38 12.55 4.89
N VAL A 181 -17.18 11.20 4.91
CA VAL A 181 -18.20 10.23 4.50
C VAL A 181 -18.60 9.23 5.58
N THR A 182 -17.87 9.18 6.71
CA THR A 182 -18.14 8.20 7.77
C THR A 182 -18.63 8.80 9.06
N ASP A 183 -18.37 10.09 9.30
CA ASP A 183 -18.78 10.76 10.52
C ASP A 183 -20.16 11.41 10.32
N MET A 184 -21.05 11.16 11.26
CA MET A 184 -22.31 11.90 11.34
C MET A 184 -22.03 13.23 12.03
N PHE A 185 -22.61 14.31 11.52
CA PHE A 185 -22.58 15.62 12.13
C PHE A 185 -23.94 16.29 11.92
N GLU A 186 -24.33 17.11 12.85
CA GLU A 186 -25.44 18.05 12.71
C GLU A 186 -24.88 19.35 12.09
N PRO A 187 -25.43 19.80 10.96
CA PRO A 187 -24.98 21.02 10.29
C PRO A 187 -25.37 22.29 11.06
#